data_03c1fc060502d39fc1aa27134240fd6a
#
_entry.id   03c1fc060502d39fc1aa27134240fd6a
#
_cell.length_a   1.000
_cell.length_b   1.000
_cell.length_c   1.000
_cell.angle_alpha   90.00
_cell.angle_beta   90.00
_cell.angle_gamma   90.00
#
_symmetry.space_group_name_H-M   'P 1'
#
loop_
_entity.id
_entity.type
_entity.pdbx_description
1 polymer ?
#
loop_
_entity_poly.entity_id
_entity_poly.type
_entity_poly.pdbx_seq_one_letter_code
_entity_poly.pdbx_strand_id
1 'polypeptide(L)'
;MCSCIKVLAIRPEKRRNAQITVNQGRLIMTDKAMGAYSDPNSMPPMGQAVPLGLQHVLAMFASNVTPSIIVAGAAGLAFGSAEQIYLIQMAMLFAGVATIFQTMGFGPVGARMPIMQGTSFAFVGVLAGISATQGLGVALTACIIGGLIHFALGSVIGRIRFLFPPLVTGLVILAIGLYLIPVGIKYAAGGAADFQMAAESFGSLKHWTVALTVIIVALLFKFKTSGALSNAAILIGLLAATQLQQC
;
A
#
# COMPACT_ATOMS: atom_id res chain seq x y z
N MET A 1 -1.52 -9.52 8.18
CA MET A 1 -2.63 -9.36 9.11
C MET A 1 -2.55 -8.10 10.01
N CYS A 2 -1.63 -7.19 9.79
CA CYS A 2 -1.50 -5.93 10.55
C CYS A 2 -2.06 -4.70 9.84
N SER A 3 -3.11 -4.83 9.06
CA SER A 3 -3.63 -3.72 8.25
C SER A 3 -5.06 -3.29 8.57
N CYS A 4 -5.58 -3.71 9.67
CA CYS A 4 -7.00 -3.47 9.97
C CYS A 4 -7.25 -2.29 10.88
N ILE A 5 -6.62 -1.12 10.71
CA ILE A 5 -7.13 -0.01 11.52
C ILE A 5 -6.82 1.37 10.91
N LYS A 6 -7.64 1.74 9.98
CA LYS A 6 -8.12 3.11 9.86
C LYS A 6 -9.64 3.09 9.73
N VAL A 7 -10.28 2.55 10.73
CA VAL A 7 -11.73 2.46 10.77
C VAL A 7 -12.22 3.11 12.05
N LEU A 8 -12.21 4.42 12.08
CA LEU A 8 -13.14 5.13 12.95
C LEU A 8 -13.77 6.28 12.18
N ALA A 9 -15.08 6.13 12.03
CA ALA A 9 -15.94 7.07 11.37
C ALA A 9 -15.68 8.50 11.81
N ILE A 10 -15.17 9.32 10.91
CA ILE A 10 -15.40 10.76 10.98
C ILE A 10 -16.84 10.93 10.51
N ARG A 11 -17.75 11.15 11.44
CA ARG A 11 -19.10 11.62 11.14
C ARG A 11 -18.97 12.82 10.20
N PRO A 12 -19.67 12.85 9.06
CA PRO A 12 -19.63 14.02 8.20
C PRO A 12 -20.24 15.21 8.97
N GLU A 13 -19.38 16.08 9.42
CA GLU A 13 -19.81 17.37 9.95
C GLU A 13 -20.46 18.13 8.78
N LYS A 14 -21.70 18.53 9.02
CA LYS A 14 -22.58 19.28 8.13
C LYS A 14 -21.80 20.45 7.53
N ARG A 15 -21.25 20.28 6.32
CA ARG A 15 -20.58 21.39 5.59
C ARG A 15 -21.63 22.46 5.31
N ARG A 16 -21.50 23.57 5.99
CA ARG A 16 -22.14 24.83 5.59
C ARG A 16 -21.63 25.19 4.20
N ASN A 17 -22.57 25.49 3.31
CA ASN A 17 -22.36 26.00 1.99
C ASN A 17 -21.41 27.21 2.02
N ALA A 18 -20.16 27.01 1.63
CA ALA A 18 -19.27 28.09 1.27
C ALA A 18 -19.34 28.21 -0.25
N GLN A 19 -20.20 29.08 -0.74
CA GLN A 19 -20.11 29.60 -2.10
C GLN A 19 -18.90 30.51 -2.15
N ILE A 20 -17.80 30.02 -2.72
CA ILE A 20 -16.70 30.89 -3.13
C ILE A 20 -16.90 31.18 -4.60
N THR A 21 -17.47 32.35 -4.87
CA THR A 21 -17.45 32.97 -6.17
C THR A 21 -16.06 33.54 -6.38
N VAL A 22 -15.23 32.90 -7.16
CA VAL A 22 -14.00 33.46 -7.68
C VAL A 22 -14.13 33.58 -9.20
N ASN A 23 -14.37 34.80 -9.62
CA ASN A 23 -14.32 35.26 -11.01
C ASN A 23 -12.87 35.64 -11.31
N GLN A 24 -12.16 34.87 -12.12
CA GLN A 24 -11.17 35.27 -13.14
C GLN A 24 -10.46 34.04 -13.72
N GLY A 25 -10.76 33.83 -14.98
CA GLY A 25 -10.03 33.17 -16.04
C GLY A 25 -8.81 32.32 -15.73
N ARG A 26 -9.03 31.00 -15.47
CA ARG A 26 -8.19 29.90 -15.93
C ARG A 26 -8.81 28.54 -15.55
N LEU A 27 -8.99 27.72 -16.58
CA LEU A 27 -9.33 26.30 -16.50
C LEU A 27 -10.64 25.99 -15.73
N ILE A 28 -11.74 26.19 -16.39
CA ILE A 28 -12.97 25.47 -16.12
C ILE A 28 -12.72 24.01 -16.55
N MET A 29 -12.09 23.24 -15.69
CA MET A 29 -12.38 21.81 -15.67
C MET A 29 -13.83 21.75 -15.23
N THR A 30 -14.69 21.29 -16.12
CA THR A 30 -16.12 21.28 -15.95
C THR A 30 -16.47 20.67 -14.59
N ASP A 31 -17.05 21.46 -13.71
CA ASP A 31 -17.56 21.16 -12.36
C ASP A 31 -18.43 19.87 -12.32
N LYS A 32 -18.95 19.45 -13.46
CA LYS A 32 -19.74 18.23 -13.62
C LYS A 32 -18.94 16.93 -13.51
N ALA A 33 -17.65 16.93 -13.86
CA ALA A 33 -16.82 15.73 -13.75
C ALA A 33 -16.22 15.58 -12.35
N MET A 34 -15.91 16.67 -11.66
CA MET A 34 -15.41 16.64 -10.27
C MET A 34 -16.54 16.41 -9.25
N GLY A 35 -17.74 16.91 -9.51
CA GLY A 35 -18.88 16.77 -8.61
C GLY A 35 -19.38 15.31 -8.47
N ALA A 36 -19.29 14.51 -9.52
CA ALA A 36 -19.72 13.11 -9.49
C ALA A 36 -18.80 12.19 -8.67
N TYR A 37 -17.52 12.56 -8.49
CA TYR A 37 -16.54 11.80 -7.72
C TYR A 37 -16.32 12.32 -6.28
N SER A 38 -16.94 13.45 -5.95
CA SER A 38 -16.79 14.09 -4.63
C SER A 38 -17.79 13.59 -3.59
N ASP A 39 -18.87 12.94 -4.00
CA ASP A 39 -19.87 12.39 -3.09
C ASP A 39 -19.58 10.90 -2.87
N PRO A 40 -19.20 10.49 -1.64
CA PRO A 40 -18.94 9.09 -1.32
C PRO A 40 -20.16 8.17 -1.48
N ASN A 41 -21.36 8.72 -1.61
CA ASN A 41 -22.59 7.96 -1.85
C ASN A 41 -22.96 7.87 -3.34
N SER A 42 -22.27 8.59 -4.23
CA SER A 42 -22.51 8.48 -5.66
C SER A 42 -21.85 7.24 -6.23
N MET A 43 -22.62 6.37 -6.90
CA MET A 43 -22.07 5.25 -7.63
C MET A 43 -21.71 5.69 -9.06
N PRO A 44 -20.45 5.58 -9.49
CA PRO A 44 -20.08 5.79 -10.87
C PRO A 44 -20.74 4.70 -11.77
N PRO A 45 -20.99 5.00 -13.04
CA PRO A 45 -21.52 4.01 -13.96
C PRO A 45 -20.58 2.80 -14.04
N MET A 46 -21.13 1.58 -14.12
CA MET A 46 -20.38 0.31 -14.07
C MET A 46 -19.22 0.25 -15.09
N GLY A 47 -19.39 0.86 -16.26
CA GLY A 47 -18.33 0.95 -17.27
C GLY A 47 -17.08 1.72 -16.82
N GLN A 48 -17.19 2.59 -15.82
CA GLN A 48 -16.08 3.31 -15.22
C GLN A 48 -15.65 2.69 -13.89
N ALA A 49 -16.60 2.17 -13.11
CA ALA A 49 -16.31 1.57 -11.80
C ALA A 49 -15.43 0.33 -11.92
N VAL A 50 -15.72 -0.56 -12.89
CA VAL A 50 -14.96 -1.81 -13.06
C VAL A 50 -13.50 -1.57 -13.45
N PRO A 51 -13.16 -0.77 -14.48
CA PRO A 51 -11.75 -0.49 -14.80
C PRO A 51 -11.02 0.21 -13.66
N LEU A 52 -11.67 1.16 -12.96
CA LEU A 52 -11.06 1.84 -11.81
C LEU A 52 -10.82 0.86 -10.65
N GLY A 53 -11.78 -0.01 -10.36
CA GLY A 53 -11.63 -1.05 -9.34
C GLY A 53 -10.48 -2.01 -9.67
N LEU A 54 -10.42 -2.51 -10.90
CA LEU A 54 -9.33 -3.37 -11.37
C LEU A 54 -7.99 -2.68 -11.27
N GLN A 55 -7.89 -1.42 -11.68
CA GLN A 55 -6.68 -0.61 -11.55
C GLN A 55 -6.22 -0.50 -10.10
N HIS A 56 -7.13 -0.28 -9.14
CA HIS A 56 -6.80 -0.21 -7.72
C HIS A 56 -6.27 -1.55 -7.19
N VAL A 57 -6.92 -2.67 -7.57
CA VAL A 57 -6.46 -4.01 -7.19
C VAL A 57 -5.05 -4.27 -7.72
N LEU A 58 -4.80 -3.99 -8.99
CA LEU A 58 -3.48 -4.18 -9.60
C LEU A 58 -2.40 -3.29 -8.99
N ALA A 59 -2.72 -2.02 -8.73
CA ALA A 59 -1.78 -1.09 -8.10
C ALA A 59 -1.41 -1.51 -6.67
N MET A 60 -2.37 -2.08 -5.93
CA MET A 60 -2.18 -2.51 -4.56
C MET A 60 -1.53 -3.90 -4.44
N PHE A 61 -1.61 -4.73 -5.47
CA PHE A 61 -1.10 -6.10 -5.44
C PHE A 61 0.36 -6.14 -4.99
N ALA A 62 1.23 -5.40 -5.66
CA ALA A 62 2.66 -5.36 -5.35
C ALA A 62 2.93 -4.86 -3.92
N SER A 63 2.25 -3.79 -3.50
CA SER A 63 2.43 -3.21 -2.16
C SER A 63 1.92 -4.12 -1.04
N ASN A 64 0.96 -4.99 -1.32
CA ASN A 64 0.41 -5.92 -0.33
C ASN A 64 1.21 -7.21 -0.21
N VAL A 65 1.80 -7.68 -1.31
CA VAL A 65 2.61 -8.91 -1.36
C VAL A 65 4.01 -8.68 -0.79
N THR A 66 4.63 -7.54 -1.07
CA THR A 66 6.02 -7.24 -0.69
C THR A 66 6.29 -7.37 0.82
N PRO A 67 5.48 -6.82 1.75
CA PRO A 67 5.70 -7.00 3.18
C PRO A 67 5.71 -8.46 3.62
N SER A 68 4.83 -9.29 3.06
CA SER A 68 4.77 -10.72 3.36
C SER A 68 6.04 -11.44 2.90
N ILE A 69 6.55 -11.10 1.72
CA ILE A 69 7.82 -11.65 1.21
C ILE A 69 9.00 -11.26 2.11
N ILE A 70 9.06 -9.99 2.54
CA ILE A 70 10.15 -9.49 3.39
C ILE A 70 10.15 -10.22 4.75
N VAL A 71 8.99 -10.35 5.37
CA VAL A 71 8.86 -11.01 6.69
C VAL A 71 9.16 -12.50 6.57
N ALA A 72 8.68 -13.18 5.53
CA ALA A 72 8.99 -14.57 5.25
C ALA A 72 10.49 -14.79 5.00
N GLY A 73 11.11 -13.93 4.19
CA GLY A 73 12.55 -13.97 3.95
C GLY A 73 13.37 -13.73 5.22
N ALA A 74 12.95 -12.83 6.10
CA ALA A 74 13.58 -12.61 7.40
C ALA A 74 13.46 -13.83 8.34
N ALA A 75 12.37 -14.59 8.23
CA ALA A 75 12.18 -15.84 8.94
C ALA A 75 13.03 -17.01 8.38
N GLY A 76 13.79 -16.80 7.32
CA GLY A 76 14.61 -17.82 6.68
C GLY A 76 13.84 -18.73 5.72
N LEU A 77 12.61 -18.41 5.36
CA LEU A 77 11.83 -19.18 4.38
C LEU A 77 12.41 -18.99 2.97
N ALA A 78 12.58 -20.12 2.27
CA ALA A 78 13.04 -20.10 0.89
C ALA A 78 12.03 -19.39 -0.01
N PHE A 79 12.54 -18.66 -1.01
CA PHE A 79 11.68 -18.00 -1.99
C PHE A 79 10.85 -19.04 -2.76
N GLY A 80 9.54 -18.82 -2.80
CA GLY A 80 8.60 -19.76 -3.43
C GLY A 80 8.24 -20.98 -2.57
N SER A 81 8.66 -21.04 -1.30
CA SER A 81 8.22 -22.11 -0.39
C SER A 81 6.71 -22.09 -0.17
N ALA A 82 6.14 -23.25 0.15
CA ALA A 82 4.71 -23.39 0.40
C ALA A 82 4.24 -22.46 1.54
N GLU A 83 5.03 -22.30 2.58
CA GLU A 83 4.76 -21.42 3.71
C GLU A 83 4.76 -19.94 3.30
N GLN A 84 5.71 -19.53 2.46
CA GLN A 84 5.76 -18.15 1.93
C GLN A 84 4.54 -17.87 1.06
N ILE A 85 4.19 -18.79 0.16
CA ILE A 85 3.02 -18.65 -0.72
C ILE A 85 1.74 -18.58 0.13
N TYR A 86 1.60 -19.43 1.14
CA TYR A 86 0.47 -19.40 2.06
C TYR A 86 0.36 -18.06 2.80
N LEU A 87 1.47 -17.51 3.29
CA LEU A 87 1.50 -16.21 3.95
C LEU A 87 1.02 -15.10 3.03
N ILE A 88 1.45 -15.11 1.76
CA ILE A 88 1.02 -14.15 0.75
C ILE A 88 -0.48 -14.29 0.47
N GLN A 89 -0.97 -15.51 0.28
CA GLN A 89 -2.38 -15.78 0.02
C GLN A 89 -3.27 -15.31 1.17
N MET A 90 -2.87 -15.58 2.41
CA MET A 90 -3.60 -15.09 3.60
C MET A 90 -3.57 -13.57 3.71
N ALA A 91 -2.44 -12.92 3.43
CA ALA A 91 -2.35 -11.47 3.41
C ALA A 91 -3.30 -10.85 2.38
N MET A 92 -3.38 -11.43 1.18
CA MET A 92 -4.30 -10.99 0.13
C MET A 92 -5.76 -11.22 0.49
N LEU A 93 -6.10 -12.40 1.03
CA LEU A 93 -7.46 -12.72 1.48
C LEU A 93 -7.96 -11.72 2.52
N PHE A 94 -7.17 -11.50 3.57
CA PHE A 94 -7.56 -10.58 4.64
C PHE A 94 -7.55 -9.12 4.22
N ALA A 95 -6.70 -8.73 3.27
CA ALA A 95 -6.75 -7.41 2.64
C ALA A 95 -8.08 -7.20 1.89
N GLY A 96 -8.53 -8.22 1.15
CA GLY A 96 -9.83 -8.19 0.46
C GLY A 96 -11.00 -8.08 1.44
N VAL A 97 -11.03 -8.93 2.47
CA VAL A 97 -12.06 -8.89 3.52
C VAL A 97 -12.08 -7.53 4.23
N ALA A 98 -10.92 -7.01 4.63
CA ALA A 98 -10.81 -5.69 5.26
C ALA A 98 -11.28 -4.55 4.33
N THR A 99 -11.00 -4.65 3.04
CA THR A 99 -11.47 -3.68 2.03
C THR A 99 -12.99 -3.70 1.91
N ILE A 100 -13.62 -4.88 1.92
CA ILE A 100 -15.08 -5.02 1.89
C ILE A 100 -15.68 -4.34 3.14
N PHE A 101 -15.17 -4.64 4.34
CA PHE A 101 -15.63 -3.99 5.56
C PHE A 101 -15.46 -2.46 5.52
N GLN A 102 -14.36 -1.98 4.94
CA GLN A 102 -14.07 -0.55 4.82
C GLN A 102 -15.03 0.15 3.84
N THR A 103 -15.34 -0.49 2.71
CA THR A 103 -16.16 0.10 1.65
C THR A 103 -17.66 0.01 1.95
N MET A 104 -18.14 -1.11 2.46
CA MET A 104 -19.56 -1.30 2.78
C MET A 104 -19.99 -0.57 4.05
N GLY A 105 -19.12 -0.51 5.05
CA GLY A 105 -19.38 0.16 6.33
C GLY A 105 -20.48 -0.55 7.14
N PHE A 106 -20.08 -1.31 8.15
CA PHE A 106 -21.01 -2.01 9.05
C PHE A 106 -21.08 -1.29 10.39
N GLY A 107 -22.16 -0.58 10.64
CA GLY A 107 -22.36 0.15 11.89
C GLY A 107 -21.30 1.24 12.11
N PRO A 108 -20.52 1.18 13.21
CA PRO A 108 -19.44 2.13 13.49
C PRO A 108 -18.14 1.82 12.75
N VAL A 109 -18.08 0.67 12.05
CA VAL A 109 -16.89 0.17 11.35
C VAL A 109 -17.01 0.44 9.86
N GLY A 110 -15.97 1.04 9.25
CA GLY A 110 -15.92 1.37 7.82
C GLY A 110 -16.26 2.83 7.53
N ALA A 111 -15.42 3.45 6.71
CA ALA A 111 -15.59 4.85 6.34
C ALA A 111 -16.55 5.06 5.14
N ARG A 112 -17.10 3.98 4.56
CA ARG A 112 -17.89 3.98 3.32
C ARG A 112 -17.19 4.71 2.17
N MET A 113 -15.89 4.52 2.09
CA MET A 113 -15.05 5.12 1.04
C MET A 113 -14.33 3.99 0.30
N PRO A 114 -14.11 4.11 -1.01
CA PRO A 114 -13.42 3.12 -1.83
C PRO A 114 -11.91 3.15 -1.55
N ILE A 115 -11.52 2.85 -0.31
CA ILE A 115 -10.13 2.79 0.14
C ILE A 115 -9.76 1.33 0.32
N MET A 116 -8.78 0.88 -0.45
CA MET A 116 -8.26 -0.47 -0.30
C MET A 116 -7.42 -0.60 0.98
N GLN A 117 -7.63 -1.69 1.68
CA GLN A 117 -6.86 -2.06 2.85
C GLN A 117 -5.82 -3.11 2.47
N GLY A 118 -4.63 -3.01 3.07
CA GLY A 118 -3.56 -3.97 2.78
C GLY A 118 -2.52 -4.02 3.91
N THR A 119 -1.46 -4.78 3.69
CA THR A 119 -0.34 -4.85 4.61
C THR A 119 0.40 -3.52 4.70
N SER A 120 0.86 -3.17 5.90
CA SER A 120 1.53 -1.89 6.14
C SER A 120 3.04 -2.06 6.23
N PHE A 121 3.77 -1.26 5.45
CA PHE A 121 5.24 -1.19 5.53
C PHE A 121 5.74 -0.67 6.88
N ALA A 122 4.92 0.06 7.65
CA ALA A 122 5.30 0.56 8.97
C ALA A 122 5.68 -0.54 9.96
N PHE A 123 5.11 -1.73 9.81
CA PHE A 123 5.36 -2.87 10.71
C PHE A 123 6.41 -3.85 10.18
N VAL A 124 6.84 -3.70 8.92
CA VAL A 124 7.77 -4.64 8.29
C VAL A 124 9.06 -4.75 9.07
N GLY A 125 9.62 -3.63 9.54
CA GLY A 125 10.87 -3.63 10.31
C GLY A 125 10.79 -4.41 11.60
N VAL A 126 9.74 -4.17 12.36
CA VAL A 126 9.52 -4.87 13.64
C VAL A 126 9.25 -6.35 13.41
N LEU A 127 8.38 -6.67 12.45
CA LEU A 127 8.02 -8.06 12.15
C LEU A 127 9.18 -8.85 11.56
N ALA A 128 9.98 -8.24 10.69
CA ALA A 128 11.18 -8.87 10.16
C ALA A 128 12.21 -9.16 11.26
N GLY A 129 12.40 -8.21 12.20
CA GLY A 129 13.28 -8.42 13.35
C GLY A 129 12.81 -9.56 14.26
N ILE A 130 11.52 -9.61 14.59
CA ILE A 130 10.94 -10.70 15.40
C ILE A 130 11.02 -12.03 14.64
N SER A 131 10.69 -12.03 13.34
CA SER A 131 10.75 -13.24 12.51
C SER A 131 12.15 -13.83 12.44
N ALA A 132 13.18 -12.99 12.33
CA ALA A 132 14.57 -13.40 12.24
C ALA A 132 15.11 -14.01 13.55
N THR A 133 14.64 -13.50 14.71
CA THR A 133 15.17 -13.92 16.02
C THR A 133 14.33 -14.98 16.73
N GLN A 134 13.00 -14.92 16.58
CA GLN A 134 12.05 -15.76 17.31
C GLN A 134 11.15 -16.60 16.39
N GLY A 135 11.30 -16.44 15.09
CA GLY A 135 10.55 -17.19 14.10
C GLY A 135 9.20 -16.57 13.73
N LEU A 136 8.64 -17.07 12.62
CA LEU A 136 7.42 -16.56 12.00
C LEU A 136 6.19 -16.67 12.92
N GLY A 137 6.07 -17.75 13.69
CA GLY A 137 4.92 -17.95 14.60
C GLY A 137 4.78 -16.85 15.65
N VAL A 138 5.89 -16.43 16.25
CA VAL A 138 5.91 -15.33 17.23
C VAL A 138 5.57 -13.99 16.55
N ALA A 139 6.09 -13.74 15.35
CA ALA A 139 5.78 -12.54 14.59
C ALA A 139 4.27 -12.46 14.24
N LEU A 140 3.65 -13.56 13.85
CA LEU A 140 2.21 -13.62 13.57
C LEU A 140 1.37 -13.40 14.83
N THR A 141 1.79 -13.99 15.96
CA THR A 141 1.14 -13.76 17.26
C THR A 141 1.22 -12.28 17.67
N ALA A 142 2.40 -11.66 17.50
CA ALA A 142 2.58 -10.24 17.74
C ALA A 142 1.68 -9.39 16.84
N CYS A 143 1.45 -9.79 15.58
CA CYS A 143 0.49 -9.15 14.69
C CYS A 143 -0.94 -9.20 15.22
N ILE A 144 -1.37 -10.34 15.78
CA ILE A 144 -2.72 -10.49 16.33
C ILE A 144 -2.88 -9.56 17.54
N ILE A 145 -1.95 -9.60 18.49
CA ILE A 145 -1.98 -8.76 19.68
C ILE A 145 -1.92 -7.27 19.30
N GLY A 146 -1.01 -6.89 18.43
CA GLY A 146 -0.88 -5.54 17.91
C GLY A 146 -2.16 -5.08 17.19
N GLY A 147 -2.80 -5.97 16.43
CA GLY A 147 -4.07 -5.71 15.77
C GLY A 147 -5.21 -5.41 16.76
N LEU A 148 -5.31 -6.18 17.84
CA LEU A 148 -6.29 -5.97 18.90
C LEU A 148 -6.06 -4.63 19.62
N ILE A 149 -4.82 -4.30 19.96
CA ILE A 149 -4.45 -3.02 20.57
C ILE A 149 -4.80 -1.86 19.63
N HIS A 150 -4.48 -1.96 18.34
CA HIS A 150 -4.84 -0.95 17.37
C HIS A 150 -6.36 -0.79 17.24
N PHE A 151 -7.10 -1.88 17.25
CA PHE A 151 -8.56 -1.82 17.20
C PHE A 151 -9.12 -1.06 18.42
N ALA A 152 -8.63 -1.35 19.62
CA ALA A 152 -8.99 -0.62 20.83
C ALA A 152 -8.58 0.86 20.73
N LEU A 153 -7.38 1.16 20.28
CA LEU A 153 -6.88 2.52 20.09
C LEU A 153 -7.72 3.29 19.06
N GLY A 154 -8.17 2.62 18.01
CA GLY A 154 -9.03 3.19 16.98
C GLY A 154 -10.29 3.84 17.55
N SER A 155 -10.88 3.29 18.60
CA SER A 155 -12.06 3.87 19.28
C SER A 155 -11.76 5.18 20.01
N VAL A 156 -10.51 5.40 20.41
CA VAL A 156 -10.07 6.55 21.21
C VAL A 156 -9.33 7.60 20.36
N ILE A 157 -8.89 7.24 19.14
CA ILE A 157 -8.05 8.09 18.29
C ILE A 157 -8.64 9.48 18.04
N GLY A 158 -9.95 9.60 18.00
CA GLY A 158 -10.64 10.89 17.84
C GLY A 158 -10.35 11.88 18.98
N ARG A 159 -10.11 11.37 20.20
CA ARG A 159 -9.80 12.20 21.38
C ARG A 159 -8.32 12.57 21.45
N ILE A 160 -7.44 11.69 20.98
CA ILE A 160 -5.98 11.89 21.04
C ILE A 160 -5.40 12.44 19.74
N ARG A 161 -6.24 12.82 18.77
CA ARG A 161 -5.81 13.34 17.46
C ARG A 161 -4.89 14.55 17.57
N PHE A 162 -4.99 15.35 18.62
CA PHE A 162 -4.13 16.51 18.85
C PHE A 162 -2.65 16.12 19.08
N LEU A 163 -2.38 14.87 19.53
CA LEU A 163 -1.02 14.36 19.68
C LEU A 163 -0.32 14.08 18.33
N PHE A 164 -1.09 14.05 17.23
CA PHE A 164 -0.57 13.76 15.90
C PHE A 164 -0.61 14.99 14.99
N PRO A 165 0.14 16.06 15.31
CA PRO A 165 0.27 17.19 14.40
C PRO A 165 0.95 16.75 13.09
N PRO A 166 0.77 17.52 12.00
CA PRO A 166 1.35 17.17 10.68
C PRO A 166 2.85 16.92 10.71
N LEU A 167 3.59 17.61 11.60
CA LEU A 167 5.04 17.42 11.78
C LEU A 167 5.36 16.00 12.26
N VAL A 168 4.65 15.50 13.28
CA VAL A 168 4.87 14.13 13.81
C VAL A 168 4.53 13.10 12.74
N THR A 169 3.43 13.27 12.02
CA THR A 169 3.05 12.39 10.91
C THR A 169 4.11 12.39 9.82
N GLY A 170 4.64 13.56 9.45
CA GLY A 170 5.73 13.70 8.48
C GLY A 170 7.01 13.00 8.91
N LEU A 171 7.42 13.13 10.17
CA LEU A 171 8.58 12.45 10.72
C LEU A 171 8.44 10.93 10.73
N VAL A 172 7.25 10.41 11.05
CA VAL A 172 6.96 8.97 11.01
C VAL A 172 7.08 8.44 9.57
N ILE A 173 6.52 9.13 8.60
CA ILE A 173 6.61 8.75 7.18
C ILE A 173 8.07 8.78 6.72
N LEU A 174 8.82 9.80 7.08
CA LEU A 174 10.26 9.91 6.77
C LEU A 174 11.04 8.74 7.37
N ALA A 175 10.83 8.43 8.64
CA ALA A 175 11.50 7.32 9.32
C ALA A 175 11.19 5.97 8.64
N ILE A 176 9.94 5.71 8.26
CA ILE A 176 9.55 4.51 7.50
C ILE A 176 10.29 4.47 6.16
N GLY A 177 10.34 5.60 5.44
CA GLY A 177 11.04 5.70 4.16
C GLY A 177 12.52 5.38 4.29
N LEU A 178 13.21 5.99 5.26
CA LEU A 178 14.63 5.75 5.53
C LEU A 178 14.90 4.28 5.92
N TYR A 179 14.03 3.69 6.72
CA TYR A 179 14.15 2.27 7.09
C TYR A 179 14.02 1.33 5.88
N LEU A 180 13.19 1.69 4.90
CA LEU A 180 12.96 0.85 3.72
C LEU A 180 14.04 0.98 2.64
N ILE A 181 14.92 1.98 2.71
CA ILE A 181 16.03 2.16 1.73
C ILE A 181 16.93 0.91 1.65
N PRO A 182 17.49 0.39 2.76
CA PRO A 182 18.33 -0.81 2.70
C PRO A 182 17.58 -2.03 2.16
N VAL A 183 16.30 -2.16 2.49
CA VAL A 183 15.44 -3.23 1.98
C VAL A 183 15.27 -3.09 0.47
N GLY A 184 14.98 -1.89 -0.02
CA GLY A 184 14.85 -1.61 -1.46
C GLY A 184 16.13 -1.90 -2.23
N ILE A 185 17.30 -1.53 -1.69
CA ILE A 185 18.60 -1.81 -2.28
C ILE A 185 18.84 -3.32 -2.39
N LYS A 186 18.56 -4.09 -1.33
CA LYS A 186 18.70 -5.56 -1.36
C LYS A 186 17.81 -6.19 -2.43
N TYR A 187 16.57 -5.74 -2.56
CA TYR A 187 15.66 -6.25 -3.60
C TYR A 187 16.08 -5.84 -5.01
N ALA A 188 16.59 -4.62 -5.19
CA ALA A 188 17.13 -4.17 -6.47
C ALA A 188 18.37 -4.95 -6.90
N ALA A 189 19.17 -5.43 -5.93
CA ALA A 189 20.39 -6.20 -6.18
C ALA A 189 20.18 -7.69 -6.46
N GLY A 190 18.95 -8.23 -6.32
CA GLY A 190 18.66 -9.64 -6.59
C GLY A 190 17.66 -10.25 -5.60
N GLY A 191 17.29 -9.51 -4.55
CA GLY A 191 16.31 -9.94 -3.57
C GLY A 191 16.90 -10.61 -2.33
N ALA A 192 15.99 -10.96 -1.41
CA ALA A 192 16.39 -11.55 -0.14
C ALA A 192 16.97 -12.97 -0.29
N ALA A 193 16.49 -13.74 -1.26
CA ALA A 193 16.96 -15.09 -1.50
C ALA A 193 18.43 -15.11 -1.94
N ASP A 194 18.78 -14.32 -2.95
CA ASP A 194 20.16 -14.22 -3.44
C ASP A 194 21.10 -13.66 -2.37
N PHE A 195 20.61 -12.73 -1.56
CA PHE A 195 21.37 -12.20 -0.43
C PHE A 195 21.66 -13.25 0.64
N GLN A 196 20.66 -14.07 1.02
CA GLN A 196 20.81 -15.11 2.04
C GLN A 196 21.70 -16.26 1.58
N MET A 197 21.60 -16.65 0.31
CA MET A 197 22.41 -17.72 -0.29
C MET A 197 23.81 -17.26 -0.69
N ALA A 198 24.18 -15.99 -0.48
CA ALA A 198 25.41 -15.38 -0.95
C ALA A 198 25.66 -15.68 -2.45
N ALA A 199 24.59 -15.63 -3.25
CA ALA A 199 24.66 -15.98 -4.67
C ALA A 199 25.60 -15.02 -5.42
N GLU A 200 26.42 -15.56 -6.32
CA GLU A 200 27.31 -14.74 -7.17
C GLU A 200 26.53 -13.74 -8.04
N SER A 201 25.25 -14.03 -8.31
CA SER A 201 24.34 -13.13 -9.03
C SER A 201 23.93 -11.90 -8.24
N PHE A 202 24.06 -11.91 -6.89
CA PHE A 202 23.66 -10.77 -6.06
C PHE A 202 24.51 -9.53 -6.40
N GLY A 203 23.84 -8.42 -6.67
CA GLY A 203 24.50 -7.19 -7.08
C GLY A 203 24.98 -7.17 -8.53
N SER A 204 24.61 -8.17 -9.34
CA SER A 204 25.00 -8.22 -10.75
C SER A 204 24.44 -7.02 -11.53
N LEU A 205 25.16 -6.62 -12.58
CA LEU A 205 24.74 -5.53 -13.46
C LEU A 205 23.35 -5.81 -14.08
N LYS A 206 23.01 -7.07 -14.31
CA LYS A 206 21.71 -7.49 -14.83
C LYS A 206 20.57 -7.10 -13.88
N HIS A 207 20.71 -7.36 -12.57
CA HIS A 207 19.70 -6.99 -11.58
C HIS A 207 19.53 -5.46 -11.47
N TRP A 208 20.64 -4.72 -11.48
CA TRP A 208 20.60 -3.26 -11.45
C TRP A 208 19.99 -2.65 -12.70
N THR A 209 20.25 -3.19 -13.89
CA THR A 209 19.61 -2.70 -15.13
C THR A 209 18.10 -2.90 -15.10
N VAL A 210 17.62 -4.05 -14.64
CA VAL A 210 16.19 -4.33 -14.48
C VAL A 210 15.56 -3.36 -13.47
N ALA A 211 16.16 -3.20 -12.29
CA ALA A 211 15.67 -2.30 -11.26
C ALA A 211 15.61 -0.84 -11.72
N LEU A 212 16.66 -0.35 -12.37
CA LEU A 212 16.71 1.00 -12.92
C LEU A 212 15.66 1.21 -14.01
N THR A 213 15.45 0.21 -14.87
CA THR A 213 14.40 0.29 -15.90
C THR A 213 13.02 0.45 -15.28
N VAL A 214 12.67 -0.33 -14.23
CA VAL A 214 11.40 -0.16 -13.51
C VAL A 214 11.26 1.26 -12.99
N ILE A 215 12.29 1.77 -12.31
CA ILE A 215 12.27 3.10 -11.70
C ILE A 215 12.10 4.18 -12.78
N ILE A 216 12.92 4.13 -13.84
CA ILE A 216 12.89 5.14 -14.90
C ILE A 216 11.53 5.13 -15.61
N VAL A 217 11.04 3.96 -16.01
CA VAL A 217 9.74 3.84 -16.69
C VAL A 217 8.62 4.31 -15.79
N ALA A 218 8.58 3.87 -14.52
CA ALA A 218 7.56 4.30 -13.57
C ALA A 218 7.57 5.82 -13.35
N LEU A 219 8.74 6.44 -13.20
CA LEU A 219 8.87 7.89 -13.05
C LEU A 219 8.44 8.64 -14.33
N LEU A 220 8.84 8.17 -15.50
CA LEU A 220 8.45 8.77 -16.76
C LEU A 220 6.93 8.78 -16.92
N PHE A 221 6.26 7.63 -16.68
CA PHE A 221 4.81 7.56 -16.76
C PHE A 221 4.14 8.38 -15.65
N LYS A 222 4.69 8.38 -14.44
CA LYS A 222 4.14 9.15 -13.33
C LYS A 222 4.14 10.66 -13.57
N PHE A 223 5.22 11.19 -14.18
CA PHE A 223 5.37 12.64 -14.38
C PHE A 223 4.90 13.14 -15.75
N LYS A 224 4.97 12.28 -16.80
CA LYS A 224 4.58 12.70 -18.15
C LYS A 224 3.13 12.40 -18.50
N THR A 225 2.46 11.53 -17.77
CA THR A 225 1.06 11.16 -18.03
C THR A 225 0.16 11.61 -16.89
N SER A 226 -1.14 11.73 -17.17
CA SER A 226 -2.17 12.08 -16.19
C SER A 226 -3.30 11.04 -16.19
N GLY A 227 -4.08 11.00 -15.12
CA GLY A 227 -5.22 10.10 -15.00
C GLY A 227 -4.82 8.64 -14.77
N ALA A 228 -5.51 7.71 -15.44
CA ALA A 228 -5.37 6.27 -15.24
C ALA A 228 -3.94 5.76 -15.51
N LEU A 229 -3.26 6.27 -16.55
CA LEU A 229 -1.90 5.87 -16.90
C LEU A 229 -0.87 6.27 -15.83
N SER A 230 -1.00 7.46 -15.24
CA SER A 230 -0.14 7.90 -14.13
C SER A 230 -0.32 7.02 -12.89
N ASN A 231 -1.53 6.54 -12.64
CA ASN A 231 -1.79 5.64 -11.51
C ASN A 231 -1.31 4.20 -11.79
N ALA A 232 -1.27 3.78 -13.06
CA ALA A 232 -0.74 2.49 -13.50
C ALA A 232 0.78 2.49 -13.74
N ALA A 233 1.49 3.59 -13.48
CA ALA A 233 2.91 3.75 -13.79
C ALA A 233 3.81 2.64 -13.24
N ILE A 234 3.53 2.16 -12.01
CA ILE A 234 4.29 1.07 -11.38
C ILE A 234 4.07 -0.25 -12.14
N LEU A 235 2.83 -0.55 -12.53
CA LEU A 235 2.51 -1.75 -13.30
C LEU A 235 3.20 -1.73 -14.68
N ILE A 236 3.19 -0.58 -15.34
CA ILE A 236 3.85 -0.41 -16.63
C ILE A 236 5.36 -0.62 -16.48
N GLY A 237 5.96 -0.10 -15.39
CA GLY A 237 7.36 -0.33 -15.05
C GLY A 237 7.69 -1.82 -14.86
N LEU A 238 6.84 -2.54 -14.13
CA LEU A 238 7.00 -3.99 -13.91
C LEU A 238 6.88 -4.78 -15.22
N LEU A 239 5.91 -4.46 -16.06
CA LEU A 239 5.75 -5.11 -17.37
C LEU A 239 6.96 -4.84 -18.28
N ALA A 240 7.50 -3.62 -18.31
CA ALA A 240 8.70 -3.31 -19.04
C ALA A 240 9.92 -4.12 -18.56
N ALA A 241 10.05 -4.32 -17.26
CA ALA A 241 11.13 -5.11 -16.68
C ALA A 241 11.01 -6.61 -17.00
N THR A 242 9.79 -7.17 -17.02
CA THR A 242 9.59 -8.58 -17.39
C THR A 242 9.97 -8.86 -18.84
N GLN A 243 9.74 -7.91 -19.75
CA GLN A 243 10.19 -8.02 -21.15
C GLN A 243 11.72 -8.02 -21.26
N LEU A 244 12.39 -7.18 -20.45
CA LEU A 244 13.87 -7.12 -20.43
C LEU A 244 14.51 -8.39 -19.86
N GLN A 245 13.84 -9.11 -18.97
CA GLN A 245 14.35 -10.37 -18.42
C GLN A 245 14.25 -11.54 -19.41
N GLN A 246 13.38 -11.45 -20.43
CA GLN A 246 13.18 -12.48 -21.43
C GLN A 246 14.17 -12.35 -22.63
N CYS A 247 14.85 -11.22 -22.76
CA CYS A 247 15.91 -10.98 -23.73
C CYS A 247 17.29 -11.26 -23.12
#